data_a3c2759f26e10586e6e09a9b7a4720e2
#
_entry.id   a3c2759f26e10586e6e09a9b7a4720e2
#
_cell.length_a   1.000
_cell.length_b   1.000
_cell.length_c   1.000
_cell.angle_alpha   90.00
_cell.angle_beta   90.00
_cell.angle_gamma   90.00
#
_symmetry.space_group_name_H-M   'P 1'
#
loop_
_entity.id
_entity.type
_entity.pdbx_description
1 polymer ?
#
loop_
_entity_poly.entity_id
_entity_poly.type
_entity_poly.pdbx_seq_one_letter_code
_entity_poly.pdbx_strand_id
1 'polypeptide(L)'
;MNSINQKVSEAKFLQWFEPLIKALKDLGGSATPEATCKQIITNLNLPDEIINETRENRNVKKFDHEVAFARYYLAKEGIIDKAVRGVWTLTEKGKNIAMTRELASEIFYKWGNIIKELRESASDTEMASEKHFWMYAPGENARKWEEFYSQSIMGIGWDDLEDLTQYPDREAMRKKMKDVYDETKPYKHSSLATWQFVHTMREGDIVFAKKGVREIVGRGIVKSDYKFMPDRNEYKHIRKIEWTHNGNWEHPGQAVTKTLTDITSYTDYVQKLELLIAGDSSIDEIEQEDENIYETYSDDAFLSEVFIEREQHKTLKNLLKSKKNLILQGAPGVGKTFAARRLAYSMIGEKNTHRVMMVQFHQSYSYEDFIMGFRPTKAGFELAHGPFYTFCKDAQDDLERDYFFIIDEINRGNLSKIFGELLMLIEHDKRGERLRLLYSNELFSVPKNVYIIGLMNTADRSLAMIDYALRRRFAFYEMKPAFDSSRFQAKIEEHSNHVKFITLIERVKELNEAISKDESLGDGFRIGHSYFCTDDEITDVINFEILPLLKEYWFDEKDKIEHWTKKLLGVLND
;
A
#
# COMPACT_ATOMS: atom_id res chain seq x y z
N MET A 1 4.80 17.19 -38.60
CA MET A 1 4.62 18.59 -38.10
C MET A 1 3.12 18.87 -38.02
N ASN A 2 2.63 19.30 -36.90
CA ASN A 2 1.29 19.57 -36.42
C ASN A 2 0.73 18.42 -35.59
N SER A 3 0.50 18.64 -34.44
CA SER A 3 0.01 19.49 -33.40
C SER A 3 -0.40 18.62 -32.23
N ILE A 4 0.42 18.61 -31.20
CA ILE A 4 -0.02 18.18 -29.88
C ILE A 4 -0.09 19.47 -29.04
N ASN A 5 -1.22 20.17 -29.20
CA ASN A 5 -1.64 21.24 -28.32
C ASN A 5 -2.82 20.71 -27.49
N GLN A 6 -2.54 19.93 -26.45
CA GLN A 6 -3.49 19.76 -25.34
C GLN A 6 -3.00 20.65 -24.19
N LYS A 7 -3.83 21.62 -23.83
CA LYS A 7 -3.68 22.49 -22.66
C LYS A 7 -3.60 21.63 -21.40
N VAL A 8 -2.38 21.30 -20.96
CA VAL A 8 -2.13 20.82 -19.61
C VAL A 8 -2.23 22.03 -18.69
N SER A 9 -3.05 21.97 -17.66
CA SER A 9 -3.13 22.96 -16.59
C SER A 9 -1.72 23.07 -15.96
N GLU A 10 -1.03 24.19 -16.25
CA GLU A 10 0.29 24.47 -15.68
C GLU A 10 0.19 24.54 -14.15
N ALA A 11 1.05 23.84 -13.45
CA ALA A 11 1.09 23.85 -12.00
C ALA A 11 1.35 25.28 -11.49
N LYS A 12 0.40 25.83 -10.74
CA LYS A 12 0.41 27.24 -10.31
C LYS A 12 1.65 27.65 -9.53
N PHE A 13 2.28 26.74 -8.79
CA PHE A 13 3.48 27.03 -7.99
C PHE A 13 4.74 27.27 -8.81
N LEU A 14 4.78 26.90 -10.10
CA LEU A 14 5.94 27.16 -10.98
C LEU A 14 6.26 28.66 -11.11
N GLN A 15 5.27 29.53 -10.95
CA GLN A 15 5.46 30.98 -10.97
C GLN A 15 6.38 31.49 -9.85
N TRP A 16 6.59 30.71 -8.79
CA TRP A 16 7.39 31.12 -7.63
C TRP A 16 8.88 30.72 -7.72
N PHE A 17 9.32 29.97 -8.74
CA PHE A 17 10.72 29.53 -8.89
C PHE A 17 11.68 30.72 -9.03
N GLU A 18 11.42 31.61 -9.96
CA GLU A 18 12.22 32.82 -10.18
C GLU A 18 12.12 33.79 -8.99
N PRO A 19 10.93 34.16 -8.49
CA PRO A 19 10.78 35.04 -7.34
C PRO A 19 11.52 34.55 -6.08
N LEU A 20 11.49 33.23 -5.82
CA LEU A 20 12.18 32.62 -4.69
C LEU A 20 13.71 32.79 -4.78
N ILE A 21 14.29 32.47 -5.94
CA ILE A 21 15.75 32.63 -6.15
C ILE A 21 16.12 34.08 -6.04
N LYS A 22 15.33 34.99 -6.62
CA LYS A 22 15.59 36.44 -6.54
C LYS A 22 15.54 36.95 -5.11
N ALA A 23 14.52 36.56 -4.34
CA ALA A 23 14.39 36.93 -2.94
C ALA A 23 15.58 36.45 -2.09
N LEU A 24 16.05 35.24 -2.30
CA LEU A 24 17.23 34.72 -1.62
C LEU A 24 18.50 35.48 -2.03
N LYS A 25 18.66 35.85 -3.31
CA LYS A 25 19.77 36.71 -3.76
C LYS A 25 19.76 38.07 -3.07
N ASP A 26 18.58 38.70 -3.00
CA ASP A 26 18.40 40.02 -2.35
C ASP A 26 18.69 39.96 -0.84
N LEU A 27 18.48 38.81 -0.20
CA LEU A 27 18.76 38.55 1.22
C LEU A 27 20.18 38.01 1.47
N GLY A 28 21.10 38.15 0.49
CA GLY A 28 22.51 37.75 0.65
C GLY A 28 22.77 36.25 0.42
N GLY A 29 21.84 35.53 -0.17
CA GLY A 29 21.99 34.13 -0.57
C GLY A 29 21.51 33.10 0.46
N SER A 30 21.09 33.55 1.66
CA SER A 30 20.62 32.68 2.73
C SER A 30 19.59 33.38 3.61
N ALA A 31 18.42 32.77 3.86
CA ALA A 31 17.39 33.37 4.70
C ALA A 31 16.42 32.29 5.26
N THR A 32 15.66 32.66 6.29
CA THR A 32 14.55 31.81 6.78
C THR A 32 13.38 31.80 5.79
N PRO A 33 12.53 30.75 5.80
CA PRO A 33 11.32 30.70 4.99
C PRO A 33 10.46 31.96 5.10
N GLU A 34 10.21 32.42 6.33
CA GLU A 34 9.41 33.61 6.61
C GLU A 34 10.03 34.88 6.01
N ALA A 35 11.35 35.09 6.17
CA ALA A 35 12.03 36.23 5.60
C ALA A 35 12.02 36.20 4.07
N THR A 36 12.15 34.99 3.48
CA THR A 36 12.10 34.80 2.03
C THR A 36 10.71 35.09 1.48
N CYS A 37 9.65 34.60 2.11
CA CYS A 37 8.26 34.90 1.70
C CYS A 37 7.97 36.41 1.79
N LYS A 38 8.40 37.08 2.88
CA LYS A 38 8.26 38.54 3.02
C LYS A 38 9.00 39.29 1.92
N GLN A 39 10.20 38.84 1.54
CA GLN A 39 10.97 39.44 0.46
C GLN A 39 10.28 39.26 -0.91
N ILE A 40 9.68 38.07 -1.18
CA ILE A 40 8.91 37.82 -2.40
C ILE A 40 7.70 38.76 -2.46
N ILE A 41 6.96 38.92 -1.37
CA ILE A 41 5.83 39.82 -1.27
C ILE A 41 6.25 41.25 -1.59
N THR A 42 7.36 41.70 -1.02
CA THR A 42 7.91 43.04 -1.25
C THR A 42 8.37 43.23 -2.69
N ASN A 43 9.12 42.27 -3.25
CA ASN A 43 9.66 42.35 -4.60
C ASN A 43 8.58 42.39 -5.70
N LEU A 44 7.46 41.70 -5.48
CA LEU A 44 6.37 41.60 -6.44
C LEU A 44 5.19 42.51 -6.12
N ASN A 45 5.24 43.23 -4.97
CA ASN A 45 4.15 44.06 -4.47
C ASN A 45 2.80 43.30 -4.50
N LEU A 46 2.81 42.08 -3.91
CA LEU A 46 1.65 41.20 -3.97
C LEU A 46 0.46 41.80 -3.23
N PRO A 47 -0.76 41.73 -3.78
CA PRO A 47 -1.96 42.21 -3.12
C PRO A 47 -2.35 41.30 -1.95
N ASP A 48 -2.98 41.90 -0.92
CA ASP A 48 -3.40 41.21 0.30
C ASP A 48 -4.33 40.01 0.03
N GLU A 49 -5.07 40.03 -1.08
CA GLU A 49 -5.95 38.94 -1.51
C GLU A 49 -5.14 37.66 -1.82
N ILE A 50 -3.97 37.77 -2.46
CA ILE A 50 -3.08 36.64 -2.76
C ILE A 50 -2.34 36.18 -1.51
N ILE A 51 -1.88 37.14 -0.65
CA ILE A 51 -1.11 36.83 0.56
C ILE A 51 -1.97 36.12 1.59
N ASN A 52 -3.26 36.49 1.71
CA ASN A 52 -4.19 35.98 2.71
C ASN A 52 -5.18 34.93 2.14
N GLU A 53 -5.06 34.58 0.86
CA GLU A 53 -5.82 33.45 0.32
C GLU A 53 -5.45 32.18 1.10
N THR A 54 -6.42 31.69 1.87
CA THR A 54 -6.31 30.40 2.57
C THR A 54 -6.77 29.29 1.64
N ARG A 55 -6.17 28.13 1.75
CA ARG A 55 -6.67 26.93 1.08
C ARG A 55 -8.05 26.57 1.62
N GLU A 56 -8.97 26.18 0.75
CA GLU A 56 -10.24 25.58 1.16
C GLU A 56 -9.96 24.44 2.11
N ASN A 57 -10.31 24.61 3.41
CA ASN A 57 -10.19 23.66 4.51
C ASN A 57 -8.91 23.68 5.38
N ARG A 58 -8.00 24.66 5.29
CA ARG A 58 -6.86 24.80 6.24
C ARG A 58 -6.50 26.25 6.53
N ASN A 59 -6.06 26.50 7.77
CA ASN A 59 -5.55 27.81 8.22
C ASN A 59 -4.14 28.17 7.66
N VAL A 60 -3.74 27.55 6.53
CA VAL A 60 -2.44 27.75 5.89
C VAL A 60 -2.61 28.66 4.67
N LYS A 61 -1.74 29.64 4.57
CA LYS A 61 -1.75 30.56 3.41
C LYS A 61 -1.27 29.80 2.17
N LYS A 62 -2.07 29.83 1.12
CA LYS A 62 -1.79 29.20 -0.17
C LYS A 62 -0.46 29.67 -0.78
N PHE A 63 -0.14 30.95 -0.62
CA PHE A 63 1.12 31.55 -1.06
C PHE A 63 2.34 30.89 -0.42
N ASP A 64 2.37 30.79 0.93
CA ASP A 64 3.49 30.20 1.66
C ASP A 64 3.75 28.75 1.24
N HIS A 65 2.66 28.00 1.06
CA HIS A 65 2.72 26.61 0.59
C HIS A 65 3.29 26.49 -0.85
N GLU A 66 2.80 27.30 -1.79
CA GLU A 66 3.29 27.25 -3.17
C GLU A 66 4.77 27.63 -3.28
N VAL A 67 5.24 28.57 -2.44
CA VAL A 67 6.66 28.96 -2.36
C VAL A 67 7.50 27.81 -1.76
N ALA A 68 7.02 27.13 -0.73
CA ALA A 68 7.69 25.97 -0.16
C ALA A 68 7.81 24.82 -1.17
N PHE A 69 6.77 24.61 -2.00
CA PHE A 69 6.78 23.62 -3.08
C PHE A 69 7.79 23.96 -4.19
N ALA A 70 7.89 25.23 -4.57
CA ALA A 70 8.92 25.70 -5.51
C ALA A 70 10.32 25.44 -4.96
N ARG A 71 10.56 25.72 -3.68
CA ARG A 71 11.82 25.42 -2.99
C ARG A 71 12.17 23.94 -3.06
N TYR A 72 11.20 23.04 -2.89
CA TYR A 72 11.44 21.59 -2.94
C TYR A 72 12.09 21.16 -4.27
N TYR A 73 11.54 21.58 -5.42
CA TYR A 73 12.11 21.24 -6.72
C TYR A 73 13.45 21.90 -6.97
N LEU A 74 13.64 23.14 -6.52
CA LEU A 74 14.93 23.85 -6.60
C LEU A 74 16.01 23.18 -5.75
N ALA A 75 15.64 22.61 -4.62
CA ALA A 75 16.56 21.84 -3.78
C ALA A 75 16.90 20.48 -4.40
N LYS A 76 15.96 19.79 -5.03
CA LYS A 76 16.21 18.57 -5.81
C LYS A 76 17.16 18.83 -6.97
N GLU A 77 17.03 19.95 -7.67
CA GLU A 77 17.92 20.34 -8.77
C GLU A 77 19.30 20.85 -8.28
N GLY A 78 19.51 20.93 -6.96
CA GLY A 78 20.78 21.42 -6.37
C GLY A 78 20.98 22.93 -6.54
N ILE A 79 19.90 23.70 -6.64
CA ILE A 79 19.91 25.17 -6.73
C ILE A 79 19.84 25.77 -5.32
N ILE A 80 19.13 25.13 -4.41
CA ILE A 80 19.07 25.47 -2.98
C ILE A 80 19.73 24.35 -2.18
N ASP A 81 20.53 24.72 -1.19
CA ASP A 81 21.21 23.78 -0.30
C ASP A 81 20.23 23.26 0.76
N LYS A 82 20.43 22.00 1.16
CA LYS A 82 19.62 21.28 2.16
C LYS A 82 20.27 21.22 3.54
N ALA A 83 21.50 21.73 3.68
CA ALA A 83 22.37 21.43 4.82
C ALA A 83 21.94 22.05 6.16
N VAL A 84 21.15 23.12 6.18
CA VAL A 84 20.77 23.81 7.43
C VAL A 84 19.26 23.84 7.59
N ARG A 85 18.77 23.22 8.66
CA ARG A 85 17.34 23.22 9.02
C ARG A 85 16.84 24.64 9.28
N GLY A 86 15.68 24.99 8.69
CA GLY A 86 15.05 26.30 8.88
C GLY A 86 15.70 27.46 8.15
N VAL A 87 16.70 27.22 7.30
CA VAL A 87 17.36 28.24 6.49
C VAL A 87 17.49 27.77 5.05
N TRP A 88 17.02 28.57 4.11
CA TRP A 88 17.16 28.30 2.67
C TRP A 88 18.39 29.02 2.16
N THR A 89 19.34 28.29 1.61
CA THR A 89 20.63 28.83 1.15
C THR A 89 20.82 28.49 -0.34
N LEU A 90 21.18 29.49 -1.15
CA LEU A 90 21.53 29.26 -2.55
C LEU A 90 22.90 28.58 -2.66
N THR A 91 22.95 27.51 -3.46
CA THR A 91 24.23 26.92 -3.88
C THR A 91 24.96 27.83 -4.87
N GLU A 92 26.23 27.54 -5.23
CA GLU A 92 26.90 28.25 -6.29
C GLU A 92 26.17 28.18 -7.64
N LYS A 93 25.52 27.06 -7.92
CA LYS A 93 24.59 26.91 -9.06
C LYS A 93 23.39 27.86 -8.94
N GLY A 94 22.80 27.96 -7.75
CA GLY A 94 21.66 28.83 -7.48
C GLY A 94 21.98 30.33 -7.56
N LYS A 95 23.18 30.74 -7.12
CA LYS A 95 23.62 32.13 -7.23
C LYS A 95 23.77 32.60 -8.68
N ASN A 96 24.20 31.69 -9.57
CA ASN A 96 24.54 32.03 -10.97
C ASN A 96 23.42 31.69 -11.96
N ILE A 97 22.35 31.03 -11.53
CA ILE A 97 21.26 30.61 -12.43
C ILE A 97 20.36 31.79 -12.80
N ALA A 98 20.02 31.89 -14.09
CA ALA A 98 18.89 32.67 -14.57
C ALA A 98 17.68 31.76 -14.72
N MET A 99 16.75 31.84 -13.76
CA MET A 99 15.55 31.01 -13.77
C MET A 99 14.53 31.62 -14.75
N THR A 100 14.13 30.83 -15.73
CA THR A 100 13.02 31.16 -16.65
C THR A 100 11.85 30.24 -16.40
N ARG A 101 10.69 30.58 -16.92
CA ARG A 101 9.48 29.76 -16.78
C ARG A 101 9.64 28.40 -17.48
N GLU A 102 10.31 28.38 -18.63
CA GLU A 102 10.64 27.17 -19.37
C GLU A 102 11.54 26.27 -18.55
N LEU A 103 12.60 26.82 -17.94
CA LEU A 103 13.52 26.06 -17.08
C LEU A 103 12.83 25.56 -15.81
N ALA A 104 11.95 26.33 -15.21
CA ALA A 104 11.13 25.90 -14.07
C ALA A 104 10.24 24.70 -14.45
N SER A 105 9.62 24.74 -15.64
CA SER A 105 8.82 23.63 -16.17
C SER A 105 9.71 22.41 -16.47
N GLU A 106 10.89 22.59 -17.07
CA GLU A 106 11.83 21.49 -17.32
C GLU A 106 12.26 20.81 -16.02
N ILE A 107 12.61 21.58 -14.98
CA ILE A 107 12.96 21.06 -13.66
C ILE A 107 11.79 20.27 -13.07
N PHE A 108 10.58 20.79 -13.15
CA PHE A 108 9.38 20.13 -12.65
C PHE A 108 9.13 18.80 -13.37
N TYR A 109 9.11 18.80 -14.71
CA TYR A 109 8.87 17.58 -15.49
C TYR A 109 10.01 16.56 -15.35
N LYS A 110 11.26 17.02 -15.31
CA LYS A 110 12.42 16.15 -15.07
C LYS A 110 12.26 15.37 -13.76
N TRP A 111 12.01 16.06 -12.67
CA TRP A 111 11.85 15.43 -11.36
C TRP A 111 10.51 14.69 -11.22
N GLY A 112 9.46 15.16 -11.86
CA GLY A 112 8.18 14.46 -11.99
C GLY A 112 8.33 13.13 -12.72
N ASN A 113 9.06 13.09 -13.84
CA ASN A 113 9.33 11.88 -14.59
C ASN A 113 10.28 10.93 -13.84
N ILE A 114 11.33 11.43 -13.21
CA ILE A 114 12.22 10.62 -12.35
C ILE A 114 11.43 9.99 -11.20
N ILE A 115 10.55 10.74 -10.56
CA ILE A 115 9.68 10.23 -9.49
C ILE A 115 8.66 9.23 -10.06
N LYS A 116 8.15 9.48 -11.26
CA LYS A 116 7.24 8.56 -11.98
C LYS A 116 7.97 7.29 -12.42
N GLU A 117 9.16 7.39 -13.01
CA GLU A 117 10.00 6.25 -13.40
C GLU A 117 10.44 5.44 -12.18
N LEU A 118 10.74 6.08 -11.05
CA LEU A 118 10.99 5.40 -9.78
C LEU A 118 9.73 4.71 -9.23
N ARG A 119 8.54 5.21 -9.54
CA ARG A 119 7.25 4.58 -9.20
C ARG A 119 6.87 3.46 -10.17
N GLU A 120 7.08 3.67 -11.48
CA GLU A 120 6.80 2.68 -12.52
C GLU A 120 7.82 1.54 -12.49
N SER A 121 9.11 1.79 -12.19
CA SER A 121 10.10 0.74 -11.94
C SER A 121 9.83 -0.06 -10.65
N ALA A 122 8.94 0.39 -9.78
CA ALA A 122 8.42 -0.39 -8.66
C ALA A 122 7.16 -1.21 -9.02
N SER A 123 6.52 -0.96 -10.18
CA SER A 123 5.31 -1.66 -10.63
C SER A 123 5.50 -2.59 -11.84
N ASP A 124 6.59 -2.44 -12.62
CA ASP A 124 6.77 -3.13 -13.92
C ASP A 124 8.06 -3.95 -14.01
N THR A 125 8.54 -4.55 -12.91
CA THR A 125 9.73 -5.42 -12.98
C THR A 125 9.41 -6.87 -12.66
N GLU A 126 8.65 -7.52 -13.50
CA GLU A 126 8.91 -8.91 -13.82
C GLU A 126 10.03 -8.96 -14.87
N MET A 127 11.20 -9.53 -14.45
CA MET A 127 12.44 -9.81 -15.20
C MET A 127 13.56 -8.73 -15.20
N ALA A 128 13.96 -8.26 -14.01
CA ALA A 128 15.36 -7.89 -13.75
C ALA A 128 15.61 -8.15 -12.26
N SER A 129 16.78 -8.65 -11.85
CA SER A 129 17.11 -9.11 -10.51
C SER A 129 16.56 -8.16 -9.43
N GLU A 130 15.51 -8.57 -8.71
CA GLU A 130 14.87 -7.79 -7.67
C GLU A 130 15.92 -7.38 -6.63
N LYS A 131 16.10 -6.05 -6.42
CA LYS A 131 16.85 -5.52 -5.30
C LYS A 131 15.99 -5.70 -4.04
N HIS A 132 16.57 -6.37 -3.05
CA HIS A 132 15.94 -6.47 -1.74
C HIS A 132 16.32 -5.28 -0.84
N PHE A 133 15.38 -4.92 0.04
CA PHE A 133 15.58 -3.93 1.09
C PHE A 133 15.55 -4.62 2.45
N TRP A 134 16.54 -4.32 3.28
CA TRP A 134 16.77 -5.02 4.53
C TRP A 134 16.79 -4.06 5.72
N MET A 135 16.08 -4.40 6.78
CA MET A 135 16.25 -3.79 8.09
C MET A 135 17.22 -4.67 8.91
N TYR A 136 18.30 -4.06 9.38
CA TYR A 136 19.41 -4.76 10.02
C TYR A 136 19.75 -4.15 11.37
N ALA A 137 20.02 -5.00 12.39
CA ALA A 137 20.53 -4.59 13.70
C ALA A 137 22.00 -4.99 13.85
N PRO A 138 22.96 -4.04 13.91
CA PRO A 138 24.39 -4.31 14.13
C PRO A 138 24.67 -4.62 15.61
N GLY A 139 24.22 -5.79 16.08
CA GLY A 139 24.23 -6.18 17.48
C GLY A 139 23.12 -5.53 18.30
N GLU A 140 23.08 -5.89 19.59
CA GLU A 140 22.10 -5.33 20.53
C GLU A 140 22.34 -3.82 20.70
N ASN A 141 21.28 -3.01 20.55
CA ASN A 141 21.38 -1.55 20.58
C ASN A 141 22.49 -0.95 19.68
N ALA A 142 22.74 -1.60 18.54
CA ALA A 142 23.77 -1.20 17.57
C ALA A 142 25.20 -1.14 18.15
N ARG A 143 25.53 -1.96 19.18
CA ARG A 143 26.84 -1.95 19.83
C ARG A 143 28.03 -2.20 18.88
N LYS A 144 27.77 -2.78 17.71
CA LYS A 144 28.76 -3.06 16.67
C LYS A 144 28.77 -2.04 15.53
N TRP A 145 27.95 -1.00 15.59
CA TRP A 145 27.79 -0.06 14.49
C TRP A 145 29.11 0.60 14.08
N GLU A 146 29.84 1.20 15.03
CA GLU A 146 31.09 1.91 14.75
C GLU A 146 32.16 0.99 14.14
N GLU A 147 32.28 -0.24 14.67
CA GLU A 147 33.18 -1.25 14.14
C GLU A 147 32.81 -1.62 12.69
N PHE A 148 31.56 -1.93 12.44
CA PHE A 148 31.09 -2.37 11.13
C PHE A 148 31.12 -1.25 10.09
N TYR A 149 30.80 -0.04 10.51
CA TYR A 149 30.91 1.13 9.65
C TYR A 149 32.36 1.37 9.22
N SER A 150 33.31 1.39 10.16
CA SER A 150 34.73 1.63 9.86
C SER A 150 35.37 0.54 9.00
N GLN A 151 34.91 -0.72 9.14
CA GLN A 151 35.41 -1.86 8.36
C GLN A 151 34.66 -2.07 7.04
N SER A 152 33.65 -1.28 6.75
CA SER A 152 32.77 -1.44 5.57
C SER A 152 32.18 -2.85 5.46
N ILE A 153 31.67 -3.37 6.59
CA ILE A 153 31.04 -4.69 6.69
C ILE A 153 29.69 -4.62 7.37
N MET A 154 28.89 -5.64 7.19
CA MET A 154 27.80 -6.03 8.07
C MET A 154 28.02 -7.45 8.54
N GLY A 155 27.62 -7.76 9.79
CA GLY A 155 27.83 -9.09 10.37
C GLY A 155 26.66 -9.54 11.22
N ILE A 156 26.43 -10.85 11.25
CA ILE A 156 25.45 -11.47 12.13
C ILE A 156 26.15 -12.45 13.09
N GLY A 157 25.57 -12.65 14.28
CA GLY A 157 26.06 -13.62 15.25
C GLY A 157 25.73 -15.06 14.88
N TRP A 158 25.66 -15.91 15.88
CA TRP A 158 25.50 -17.37 15.80
C TRP A 158 26.79 -18.08 15.33
N ASP A 159 27.90 -17.60 15.79
CA ASP A 159 29.27 -18.01 15.40
C ASP A 159 29.56 -19.50 15.60
N ASP A 160 28.91 -20.15 16.60
CA ASP A 160 29.05 -21.58 16.88
C ASP A 160 28.35 -22.48 15.84
N LEU A 161 27.65 -21.92 14.88
CA LEU A 161 27.11 -22.64 13.71
C LEU A 161 28.19 -22.89 12.65
N GLU A 162 29.36 -22.30 12.80
CA GLU A 162 30.45 -22.37 11.81
C GLU A 162 29.98 -21.81 10.44
N ASP A 163 30.54 -22.27 9.33
CA ASP A 163 30.14 -21.81 8.00
C ASP A 163 28.68 -22.16 7.69
N LEU A 164 27.85 -21.12 7.52
CA LEU A 164 26.41 -21.30 7.29
C LEU A 164 26.07 -21.93 5.94
N THR A 165 27.00 -21.97 4.98
CA THR A 165 26.79 -22.59 3.67
C THR A 165 26.74 -24.13 3.73
N GLN A 166 27.20 -24.72 4.81
CA GLN A 166 27.20 -26.18 5.02
C GLN A 166 25.79 -26.77 5.22
N TYR A 167 24.78 -25.93 5.53
CA TYR A 167 23.43 -26.41 5.80
C TYR A 167 22.63 -26.53 4.51
N PRO A 168 22.03 -27.73 4.23
CA PRO A 168 21.26 -27.94 3.01
C PRO A 168 19.94 -27.19 2.97
N ASP A 169 19.37 -26.90 4.13
CA ASP A 169 18.11 -26.16 4.27
C ASP A 169 18.03 -25.42 5.62
N ARG A 170 17.04 -24.56 5.73
CA ARG A 170 16.76 -23.76 6.92
C ARG A 170 16.42 -24.62 8.14
N GLU A 171 15.83 -25.79 7.94
CA GLU A 171 15.42 -26.67 9.04
C GLU A 171 16.62 -27.37 9.67
N ALA A 172 17.60 -27.81 8.87
CA ALA A 172 18.88 -28.32 9.35
C ALA A 172 19.63 -27.26 10.16
N MET A 173 19.67 -26.01 9.69
CA MET A 173 20.25 -24.87 10.42
C MET A 173 19.51 -24.62 11.76
N ARG A 174 18.18 -24.66 11.75
CA ARG A 174 17.37 -24.49 12.96
C ARG A 174 17.59 -25.61 13.97
N LYS A 175 17.71 -26.84 13.51
CA LYS A 175 18.02 -27.99 14.36
C LYS A 175 19.39 -27.80 15.03
N LYS A 176 20.42 -27.43 14.28
CA LYS A 176 21.74 -27.15 14.81
C LYS A 176 21.74 -26.01 15.84
N MET A 177 20.94 -24.95 15.62
CA MET A 177 20.77 -23.89 16.63
C MET A 177 20.22 -24.41 17.96
N LYS A 178 19.28 -25.34 17.93
CA LYS A 178 18.77 -26.00 19.16
C LYS A 178 19.83 -26.82 19.86
N ASP A 179 20.58 -27.62 19.10
CA ASP A 179 21.63 -28.50 19.65
C ASP A 179 22.76 -27.70 20.30
N VAL A 180 23.12 -26.53 19.73
CA VAL A 180 24.29 -25.75 20.17
C VAL A 180 23.96 -24.74 21.26
N TYR A 181 22.78 -24.09 21.19
CA TYR A 181 22.47 -22.99 22.10
C TYR A 181 21.44 -23.36 23.18
N ASP A 182 20.22 -23.76 22.78
CA ASP A 182 19.13 -24.06 23.73
C ASP A 182 18.03 -24.86 23.04
N GLU A 183 17.89 -26.12 23.43
CA GLU A 183 16.92 -27.05 22.81
C GLU A 183 15.46 -26.60 23.00
N THR A 184 15.16 -25.85 24.06
CA THR A 184 13.82 -25.40 24.41
C THR A 184 13.33 -24.24 23.55
N LYS A 185 14.24 -23.50 22.89
CA LYS A 185 13.90 -22.34 22.11
C LYS A 185 13.53 -22.70 20.65
N PRO A 186 12.53 -21.99 20.07
CA PRO A 186 12.04 -22.34 18.74
C PRO A 186 12.95 -21.94 17.57
N TYR A 187 13.84 -20.97 17.72
CA TYR A 187 14.78 -20.39 16.73
C TYR A 187 14.19 -20.09 15.32
N LYS A 188 12.88 -19.96 15.20
CA LYS A 188 12.22 -19.70 13.90
C LYS A 188 12.71 -18.42 13.21
N HIS A 189 12.90 -17.35 13.98
CA HIS A 189 13.34 -16.05 13.43
C HIS A 189 14.84 -16.00 13.22
N SER A 190 15.61 -16.61 14.11
CA SER A 190 17.07 -16.67 14.00
C SER A 190 17.50 -17.48 12.78
N SER A 191 16.92 -18.68 12.59
CA SER A 191 17.20 -19.50 11.41
C SER A 191 16.74 -18.86 10.10
N LEU A 192 15.69 -18.03 10.13
CA LEU A 192 15.29 -17.26 8.96
C LEU A 192 16.30 -16.15 8.64
N ALA A 193 16.74 -15.41 9.66
CA ALA A 193 17.71 -14.33 9.50
C ALA A 193 19.06 -14.85 8.97
N THR A 194 19.58 -15.94 9.56
CA THR A 194 20.84 -16.56 9.11
C THR A 194 20.71 -17.13 7.69
N TRP A 195 19.60 -17.80 7.38
CA TRP A 195 19.32 -18.32 6.05
C TRP A 195 19.24 -17.22 4.99
N GLN A 196 18.47 -16.17 5.27
CA GLN A 196 18.32 -15.03 4.36
C GLN A 196 19.65 -14.29 4.16
N PHE A 197 20.45 -14.16 5.21
CA PHE A 197 21.76 -13.52 5.12
C PHE A 197 22.73 -14.25 4.17
N VAL A 198 22.63 -15.57 4.05
CA VAL A 198 23.47 -16.38 3.16
C VAL A 198 22.88 -16.54 1.77
N HIS A 199 21.60 -16.92 1.68
CA HIS A 199 21.00 -17.44 0.45
C HIS A 199 20.09 -16.46 -0.28
N THR A 200 19.50 -15.46 0.42
CA THR A 200 18.54 -14.53 -0.17
C THR A 200 19.18 -13.18 -0.48
N MET A 201 19.95 -12.64 0.46
CA MET A 201 20.63 -11.35 0.29
C MET A 201 21.66 -11.40 -0.82
N ARG A 202 21.70 -10.39 -1.69
CA ARG A 202 22.55 -10.32 -2.88
C ARG A 202 23.34 -9.01 -2.94
N GLU A 203 24.36 -8.98 -3.76
CA GLU A 203 25.06 -7.75 -4.12
C GLU A 203 24.11 -6.78 -4.81
N GLY A 204 24.14 -5.51 -4.38
CA GLY A 204 23.23 -4.47 -4.83
C GLY A 204 22.03 -4.23 -3.93
N ASP A 205 21.73 -5.14 -2.99
CA ASP A 205 20.67 -4.96 -2.00
C ASP A 205 20.95 -3.75 -1.09
N ILE A 206 19.87 -3.14 -0.58
CA ILE A 206 19.96 -1.97 0.29
C ILE A 206 19.69 -2.37 1.73
N VAL A 207 20.51 -1.87 2.64
CA VAL A 207 20.44 -2.19 4.08
C VAL A 207 20.28 -0.91 4.89
N PHE A 208 19.26 -0.89 5.75
CA PHE A 208 19.08 0.14 6.77
C PHE A 208 19.51 -0.41 8.12
N ALA A 209 20.54 0.18 8.72
CA ALA A 209 21.02 -0.19 10.04
C ALA A 209 20.23 0.57 11.12
N LYS A 210 19.70 -0.17 12.10
CA LYS A 210 18.88 0.38 13.20
C LYS A 210 19.55 0.24 14.56
N LYS A 211 19.22 1.16 15.48
CA LYS A 211 19.57 1.10 16.90
C LYS A 211 18.29 0.99 17.73
N GLY A 212 18.10 -0.17 18.37
CA GLY A 212 16.85 -0.49 19.03
C GLY A 212 15.66 -0.51 18.06
N VAL A 213 14.53 0.10 18.46
CA VAL A 213 13.29 0.16 17.64
C VAL A 213 12.94 1.57 17.19
N ARG A 214 13.70 2.58 17.62
CA ARG A 214 13.37 3.99 17.41
C ARG A 214 14.39 4.78 16.61
N GLU A 215 15.55 4.23 16.32
CA GLU A 215 16.62 4.97 15.64
C GLU A 215 17.13 4.18 14.43
N ILE A 216 17.40 4.88 13.33
CA ILE A 216 18.19 4.42 12.19
C ILE A 216 19.57 5.07 12.31
N VAL A 217 20.64 4.27 12.16
CA VAL A 217 22.02 4.75 12.31
C VAL A 217 22.81 4.74 11.01
N GLY A 218 22.30 4.08 9.97
CA GLY A 218 22.98 4.06 8.69
C GLY A 218 22.19 3.41 7.56
N ARG A 219 22.66 3.68 6.35
CA ARG A 219 22.20 3.09 5.10
C ARG A 219 23.41 2.63 4.29
N GLY A 220 23.31 1.46 3.67
CA GLY A 220 24.38 0.93 2.86
C GLY A 220 23.89 0.04 1.71
N ILE A 221 24.83 -0.31 0.83
CA ILE A 221 24.61 -1.18 -0.33
C ILE A 221 25.52 -2.40 -0.19
N VAL A 222 24.94 -3.59 -0.26
CA VAL A 222 25.69 -4.85 -0.21
C VAL A 222 26.64 -4.94 -1.39
N LYS A 223 27.91 -5.28 -1.12
CA LYS A 223 29.00 -5.31 -2.11
C LYS A 223 29.71 -6.66 -2.21
N SER A 224 29.23 -7.68 -1.53
CA SER A 224 29.79 -9.03 -1.65
C SER A 224 28.80 -10.10 -1.28
N ASP A 225 29.08 -11.31 -1.75
CA ASP A 225 28.49 -12.50 -1.18
C ASP A 225 28.87 -12.71 0.29
N TYR A 226 28.20 -13.66 0.93
CA TYR A 226 28.47 -14.09 2.28
C TYR A 226 29.90 -14.64 2.43
N LYS A 227 30.54 -14.36 3.58
CA LYS A 227 31.83 -14.93 3.97
C LYS A 227 31.82 -15.32 5.44
N PHE A 228 32.37 -16.51 5.73
CA PHE A 228 32.70 -16.93 7.07
C PHE A 228 34.15 -16.57 7.40
N MET A 229 34.36 -15.86 8.53
CA MET A 229 35.66 -15.37 8.96
C MET A 229 36.02 -15.99 10.34
N PRO A 230 36.60 -17.20 10.38
CA PRO A 230 36.88 -17.95 11.64
C PRO A 230 37.80 -17.19 12.61
N ASP A 231 38.67 -16.34 12.09
CA ASP A 231 39.64 -15.57 12.86
C ASP A 231 39.04 -14.36 13.61
N ARG A 232 37.79 -14.01 13.35
CA ARG A 232 37.10 -12.96 14.13
C ARG A 232 36.68 -13.53 15.51
N ASN A 233 36.76 -12.69 16.54
CA ASN A 233 36.35 -13.06 17.89
C ASN A 233 34.82 -13.23 18.01
N GLU A 234 34.05 -12.40 17.33
CA GLU A 234 32.57 -12.44 17.27
C GLU A 234 32.06 -11.89 15.92
N TYR A 235 30.81 -12.22 15.56
CA TYR A 235 30.22 -11.86 14.27
C TYR A 235 31.06 -12.35 13.10
N LYS A 236 31.33 -13.65 13.08
CA LYS A 236 32.17 -14.34 12.07
C LYS A 236 31.50 -14.41 10.69
N HIS A 237 30.19 -14.26 10.65
CA HIS A 237 29.39 -14.25 9.41
C HIS A 237 29.28 -12.83 8.88
N ILE A 238 29.95 -12.52 7.77
CA ILE A 238 30.03 -11.16 7.24
C ILE A 238 29.67 -11.06 5.77
N ARG A 239 29.29 -9.84 5.38
CA ARG A 239 29.26 -9.34 3.99
C ARG A 239 29.95 -7.99 3.93
N LYS A 240 30.61 -7.67 2.83
CA LYS A 240 31.07 -6.31 2.56
C LYS A 240 29.86 -5.43 2.20
N ILE A 241 29.90 -4.22 2.71
CA ILE A 241 28.85 -3.22 2.47
C ILE A 241 29.49 -1.85 2.26
N GLU A 242 28.96 -1.09 1.33
CA GLU A 242 29.28 0.32 1.17
C GLU A 242 28.25 1.13 1.96
N TRP A 243 28.63 1.61 3.13
CA TRP A 243 27.79 2.47 3.94
C TRP A 243 27.73 3.86 3.30
N THR A 244 26.57 4.20 2.73
CA THR A 244 26.36 5.47 2.02
C THR A 244 25.98 6.60 2.96
N HIS A 245 25.42 6.28 4.13
CA HIS A 245 25.02 7.27 5.15
C HIS A 245 25.34 6.74 6.54
N ASN A 246 25.74 7.66 7.42
CA ASN A 246 25.99 7.44 8.85
C ASN A 246 25.42 8.63 9.62
N GLY A 247 24.56 8.39 10.60
CA GLY A 247 23.92 9.43 11.39
C GLY A 247 22.98 8.85 12.44
N ASN A 248 22.15 9.69 13.01
CA ASN A 248 21.07 9.29 13.90
C ASN A 248 19.78 9.92 13.39
N TRP A 249 18.85 9.08 12.97
CA TRP A 249 17.52 9.50 12.50
C TRP A 249 16.47 8.81 13.37
N GLU A 250 15.45 9.56 13.78
CA GLU A 250 14.30 8.96 14.46
C GLU A 250 13.54 8.06 13.48
N HIS A 251 13.25 6.85 13.91
CA HIS A 251 12.58 5.88 13.05
C HIS A 251 11.12 6.29 12.80
N PRO A 252 10.61 6.29 11.56
CA PRO A 252 9.23 6.63 11.26
C PRO A 252 8.27 5.53 11.75
N GLY A 253 7.94 5.56 13.04
CA GLY A 253 7.18 4.53 13.75
C GLY A 253 8.05 3.64 14.62
N GLN A 254 7.96 2.32 14.51
CA GLN A 254 8.77 1.36 15.26
C GLN A 254 9.39 0.30 14.35
N ALA A 255 10.72 0.17 14.40
CA ALA A 255 11.42 -0.88 13.70
C ALA A 255 11.13 -2.27 14.31
N VAL A 256 11.09 -3.29 13.46
CA VAL A 256 10.99 -4.69 13.91
C VAL A 256 12.14 -5.08 14.84
N THR A 257 11.88 -5.87 15.88
CA THR A 257 12.90 -6.27 16.88
C THR A 257 13.92 -7.29 16.38
N LYS A 258 13.78 -7.82 15.17
CA LYS A 258 14.64 -8.88 14.58
C LYS A 258 16.00 -8.32 14.15
N THR A 259 17.02 -9.21 14.14
CA THR A 259 18.38 -8.89 13.70
C THR A 259 18.44 -8.54 12.21
N LEU A 260 17.71 -9.28 11.38
CA LEU A 260 17.60 -9.07 9.94
C LEU A 260 16.15 -9.31 9.52
N THR A 261 15.61 -8.43 8.69
CA THR A 261 14.26 -8.54 8.16
C THR A 261 14.23 -8.03 6.73
N ASP A 262 13.68 -8.81 5.83
CA ASP A 262 13.36 -8.38 4.49
C ASP A 262 12.14 -7.44 4.56
N ILE A 263 12.31 -6.21 4.10
CA ILE A 263 11.28 -5.16 4.08
C ILE A 263 10.88 -4.78 2.65
N THR A 264 11.31 -5.55 1.65
CA THR A 264 11.10 -5.27 0.23
C THR A 264 9.62 -5.09 -0.11
N SER A 265 8.75 -5.93 0.44
CA SER A 265 7.30 -5.85 0.22
C SER A 265 6.61 -4.65 0.88
N TYR A 266 7.30 -3.93 1.76
CA TYR A 266 6.79 -2.76 2.47
C TYR A 266 7.27 -1.47 1.77
N THR A 267 6.85 -1.27 0.54
CA THR A 267 7.34 -0.19 -0.34
C THR A 267 7.23 1.19 0.27
N ASP A 268 6.10 1.52 0.91
CA ASP A 268 5.88 2.81 1.57
C ASP A 268 6.84 3.02 2.76
N TYR A 269 7.10 1.94 3.50
CA TYR A 269 8.04 1.97 4.62
C TYR A 269 9.49 2.16 4.13
N VAL A 270 9.88 1.46 3.07
CA VAL A 270 11.19 1.64 2.42
C VAL A 270 11.35 3.08 1.93
N GLN A 271 10.33 3.63 1.30
CA GLN A 271 10.33 5.00 0.82
C GLN A 271 10.50 6.01 1.98
N LYS A 272 9.80 5.82 3.10
CA LYS A 272 9.96 6.65 4.30
C LYS A 272 11.38 6.60 4.85
N LEU A 273 12.01 5.42 4.89
CA LEU A 273 13.40 5.28 5.33
C LEU A 273 14.39 5.96 4.39
N GLU A 274 14.20 5.86 3.08
CA GLU A 274 15.04 6.54 2.08
C GLU A 274 14.93 8.06 2.21
N LEU A 275 13.73 8.58 2.39
CA LEU A 275 13.47 10.01 2.57
C LEU A 275 14.08 10.53 3.88
N LEU A 276 13.90 9.79 4.98
CA LEU A 276 14.45 10.12 6.30
C LEU A 276 15.97 10.29 6.24
N ILE A 277 16.66 9.38 5.56
CA ILE A 277 18.12 9.37 5.47
C ILE A 277 18.64 10.41 4.48
N ALA A 278 17.88 10.72 3.44
CA ALA A 278 18.21 11.80 2.52
C ALA A 278 18.30 13.20 3.18
N GLY A 279 18.00 13.27 4.48
CA GLY A 279 18.11 14.49 5.27
C GLY A 279 17.03 15.52 4.96
N ASP A 280 15.92 15.08 4.42
CA ASP A 280 14.76 15.93 4.13
C ASP A 280 13.91 16.09 5.40
N SER A 281 14.45 16.85 6.37
CA SER A 281 13.75 17.20 7.61
C SER A 281 12.61 18.22 7.41
N SER A 282 12.33 18.61 6.15
CA SER A 282 11.08 19.26 5.78
C SER A 282 9.90 18.28 5.71
N ILE A 283 10.15 16.98 5.94
CA ILE A 283 9.13 15.93 5.88
C ILE A 283 8.21 15.97 7.08
N ASP A 284 8.70 16.32 8.29
CA ASP A 284 7.82 16.44 9.47
C ASP A 284 6.80 17.58 9.35
N GLU A 285 7.12 18.62 8.53
CA GLU A 285 6.17 19.70 8.17
C GLU A 285 5.43 19.41 6.86
N ILE A 286 5.99 18.59 5.96
CA ILE A 286 5.39 18.19 4.68
C ILE A 286 4.61 16.87 4.82
N GLU A 287 4.95 15.96 5.75
CA GLU A 287 4.14 14.75 6.05
C GLU A 287 2.77 15.08 6.66
N GLN A 288 2.59 16.29 7.20
CA GLN A 288 1.25 16.83 7.46
C GLN A 288 0.62 17.49 6.22
N GLU A 289 1.38 17.71 5.13
CA GLU A 289 0.97 18.46 3.96
C GLU A 289 1.29 17.82 2.60
N ASP A 290 1.81 16.58 2.53
CA ASP A 290 1.79 15.84 1.28
C ASP A 290 0.33 15.55 0.89
N GLU A 291 -0.28 16.52 0.18
CA GLU A 291 -1.23 16.14 -0.84
C GLU A 291 -0.43 15.29 -1.83
N ASN A 292 -0.31 14.00 -1.55
CA ASN A 292 -0.11 13.02 -2.59
C ASN A 292 -1.03 13.46 -3.72
N ILE A 293 -0.48 13.87 -4.87
CA ILE A 293 -1.29 14.17 -6.04
C ILE A 293 -1.78 12.81 -6.51
N TYR A 294 -2.81 12.31 -5.81
CA TYR A 294 -3.50 11.11 -6.22
C TYR A 294 -4.18 11.41 -7.54
N GLU A 295 -4.10 10.48 -8.44
CA GLU A 295 -4.86 10.52 -9.68
C GLU A 295 -6.33 10.77 -9.34
N THR A 296 -6.90 11.84 -9.91
CA THR A 296 -8.33 12.14 -9.73
C THR A 296 -9.16 10.97 -10.23
N TYR A 297 -10.10 10.53 -9.43
CA TYR A 297 -10.95 9.38 -9.75
C TYR A 297 -12.42 9.77 -9.71
N SER A 298 -12.98 10.06 -10.87
CA SER A 298 -14.35 10.50 -11.02
C SER A 298 -15.34 9.33 -11.06
N ASP A 299 -16.64 9.65 -10.95
CA ASP A 299 -17.71 8.68 -11.19
C ASP A 299 -17.65 8.09 -12.61
N ASP A 300 -17.21 8.86 -13.60
CA ASP A 300 -17.03 8.38 -14.97
C ASP A 300 -15.83 7.43 -15.09
N ALA A 301 -14.73 7.69 -14.34
CA ALA A 301 -13.61 6.76 -14.24
C ALA A 301 -14.04 5.43 -13.61
N PHE A 302 -14.81 5.48 -12.52
CA PHE A 302 -15.40 4.28 -11.92
C PHE A 302 -16.24 3.50 -12.94
N LEU A 303 -17.14 4.19 -13.64
CA LEU A 303 -18.00 3.56 -14.63
C LEU A 303 -17.24 3.03 -15.86
N SER A 304 -16.05 3.55 -16.18
CA SER A 304 -15.22 3.00 -17.25
C SER A 304 -14.51 1.70 -16.87
N GLU A 305 -14.22 1.50 -15.58
CA GLU A 305 -13.49 0.33 -15.08
C GLU A 305 -14.40 -0.78 -14.53
N VAL A 306 -15.57 -0.42 -13.95
CA VAL A 306 -16.48 -1.37 -13.30
C VAL A 306 -17.75 -1.56 -14.15
N PHE A 307 -18.09 -2.80 -14.45
CA PHE A 307 -19.21 -3.14 -15.35
C PHE A 307 -20.59 -3.05 -14.66
N ILE A 308 -20.90 -1.89 -14.12
CA ILE A 308 -22.22 -1.58 -13.56
C ILE A 308 -22.77 -0.29 -14.17
N GLU A 309 -24.10 -0.13 -14.14
CA GLU A 309 -24.76 1.03 -14.69
C GLU A 309 -24.71 2.23 -13.73
N ARG A 310 -24.82 3.45 -14.28
CA ARG A 310 -24.75 4.72 -13.53
C ARG A 310 -25.75 4.78 -12.36
N GLU A 311 -26.96 4.29 -12.55
CA GLU A 311 -27.96 4.25 -11.49
C GLU A 311 -27.61 3.27 -10.36
N GLN A 312 -26.97 2.16 -10.70
CA GLN A 312 -26.47 1.20 -9.71
C GLN A 312 -25.31 1.80 -8.89
N HIS A 313 -24.37 2.49 -9.56
CA HIS A 313 -23.29 3.21 -8.88
C HIS A 313 -23.83 4.27 -7.91
N LYS A 314 -24.80 5.07 -8.37
CA LYS A 314 -25.47 6.07 -7.52
C LYS A 314 -26.18 5.43 -6.33
N THR A 315 -26.83 4.28 -6.54
CA THR A 315 -27.45 3.50 -5.47
C THR A 315 -26.43 3.05 -4.45
N LEU A 316 -25.29 2.49 -4.88
CA LEU A 316 -24.19 2.04 -4.00
C LEU A 316 -23.66 3.20 -3.15
N LYS A 317 -23.39 4.36 -3.77
CA LYS A 317 -22.94 5.57 -3.05
C LYS A 317 -23.97 6.02 -2.00
N ASN A 318 -25.23 6.03 -2.34
CA ASN A 318 -26.31 6.44 -1.43
C ASN A 318 -26.48 5.46 -0.26
N LEU A 319 -26.45 4.15 -0.52
CA LEU A 319 -26.50 3.13 0.52
C LEU A 319 -25.32 3.27 1.49
N LEU A 320 -24.11 3.42 0.97
CA LEU A 320 -22.92 3.56 1.78
C LEU A 320 -22.92 4.87 2.60
N LYS A 321 -23.34 5.99 2.00
CA LYS A 321 -23.50 7.27 2.70
C LYS A 321 -24.52 7.20 3.84
N SER A 322 -25.68 6.56 3.60
CA SER A 322 -26.77 6.50 4.59
C SER A 322 -26.51 5.51 5.71
N LYS A 323 -25.96 4.34 5.41
CA LYS A 323 -25.74 3.26 6.38
C LYS A 323 -24.33 3.21 6.96
N LYS A 324 -23.36 3.89 6.35
CA LYS A 324 -21.93 3.83 6.67
C LYS A 324 -21.29 2.44 6.48
N ASN A 325 -22.09 1.40 6.35
CA ASN A 325 -21.64 0.02 6.20
C ASN A 325 -22.38 -0.64 5.05
N LEU A 326 -21.64 -1.29 4.14
CA LEU A 326 -22.16 -1.96 2.96
C LEU A 326 -21.55 -3.35 2.83
N ILE A 327 -22.34 -4.36 2.50
CA ILE A 327 -21.83 -5.65 2.06
C ILE A 327 -22.11 -5.81 0.57
N LEU A 328 -21.04 -6.01 -0.20
CA LEU A 328 -21.10 -6.44 -1.59
C LEU A 328 -21.08 -7.97 -1.60
N GLN A 329 -22.21 -8.58 -1.91
CA GLN A 329 -22.33 -10.03 -2.01
C GLN A 329 -22.51 -10.47 -3.46
N GLY A 330 -22.15 -11.70 -3.78
CA GLY A 330 -22.38 -12.28 -5.10
C GLY A 330 -21.49 -13.47 -5.38
N ALA A 331 -21.71 -14.10 -6.51
CA ALA A 331 -20.98 -15.26 -6.99
C ALA A 331 -19.46 -14.99 -7.14
N PRO A 332 -18.63 -16.03 -7.16
CA PRO A 332 -17.21 -15.89 -7.50
C PRO A 332 -17.02 -15.25 -8.87
N GLY A 333 -16.00 -14.40 -9.00
CA GLY A 333 -15.67 -13.79 -10.29
C GLY A 333 -16.59 -12.65 -10.76
N VAL A 334 -17.46 -12.07 -9.91
CA VAL A 334 -18.27 -10.88 -10.26
C VAL A 334 -17.56 -9.55 -9.96
N GLY A 335 -16.26 -9.57 -9.63
CA GLY A 335 -15.46 -8.36 -9.45
C GLY A 335 -15.72 -7.58 -8.15
N LYS A 336 -16.20 -8.22 -7.07
CA LYS A 336 -16.51 -7.56 -5.78
C LYS A 336 -15.33 -6.74 -5.22
N THR A 337 -14.16 -7.35 -5.10
CA THR A 337 -12.95 -6.72 -4.55
C THR A 337 -12.48 -5.53 -5.40
N PHE A 338 -12.54 -5.70 -6.71
CA PHE A 338 -12.25 -4.66 -7.69
C PHE A 338 -13.20 -3.47 -7.54
N ALA A 339 -14.51 -3.73 -7.51
CA ALA A 339 -15.55 -2.71 -7.39
C ALA A 339 -15.50 -1.97 -6.04
N ALA A 340 -15.24 -2.66 -4.92
CA ALA A 340 -15.19 -2.06 -3.58
C ALA A 340 -14.12 -0.98 -3.48
N ARG A 341 -12.90 -1.28 -3.92
CA ARG A 341 -11.79 -0.32 -3.90
C ARG A 341 -12.06 0.89 -4.77
N ARG A 342 -12.63 0.66 -5.96
CA ARG A 342 -12.97 1.72 -6.91
C ARG A 342 -14.16 2.56 -6.44
N LEU A 343 -15.12 1.95 -5.76
CA LEU A 343 -16.22 2.68 -5.12
C LEU A 343 -15.67 3.64 -4.06
N ALA A 344 -14.73 3.19 -3.24
CA ALA A 344 -14.05 4.05 -2.27
C ALA A 344 -13.36 5.22 -2.97
N TYR A 345 -12.57 4.98 -4.03
CA TYR A 345 -11.91 6.04 -4.79
C TYR A 345 -12.90 7.02 -5.44
N SER A 346 -14.02 6.54 -6.00
CA SER A 346 -15.03 7.44 -6.58
C SER A 346 -15.75 8.30 -5.54
N MET A 347 -15.81 7.85 -4.30
CA MET A 347 -16.37 8.64 -3.20
C MET A 347 -15.36 9.65 -2.64
N ILE A 348 -14.08 9.29 -2.63
CA ILE A 348 -12.97 10.17 -2.25
C ILE A 348 -12.72 11.23 -3.32
N GLY A 349 -12.94 10.91 -4.61
CA GLY A 349 -12.60 11.75 -5.76
C GLY A 349 -11.18 11.55 -6.29
N GLU A 350 -10.39 10.66 -5.70
CA GLU A 350 -9.00 10.38 -6.03
C GLU A 350 -8.59 8.94 -5.63
N LYS A 351 -7.54 8.38 -6.25
CA LYS A 351 -6.98 7.05 -5.91
C LYS A 351 -6.09 7.11 -4.66
N ASN A 352 -6.63 7.56 -3.55
CA ASN A 352 -5.90 7.72 -2.28
C ASN A 352 -5.85 6.41 -1.50
N THR A 353 -4.69 5.75 -1.50
CA THR A 353 -4.48 4.46 -0.82
C THR A 353 -4.38 4.57 0.70
N HIS A 354 -4.02 5.75 1.26
CA HIS A 354 -3.96 5.95 2.72
C HIS A 354 -5.34 5.99 3.37
N ARG A 355 -6.34 6.44 2.62
CA ARG A 355 -7.74 6.51 3.09
C ARG A 355 -8.55 5.26 2.74
N VAL A 356 -7.92 4.25 2.13
CA VAL A 356 -8.56 2.97 1.78
C VAL A 356 -7.69 1.83 2.29
N MET A 357 -8.10 1.22 3.40
CA MET A 357 -7.43 0.05 3.97
C MET A 357 -8.23 -1.22 3.66
N MET A 358 -7.53 -2.32 3.38
CA MET A 358 -8.18 -3.62 3.12
C MET A 358 -7.54 -4.69 3.99
N VAL A 359 -8.40 -5.51 4.59
CA VAL A 359 -8.03 -6.71 5.33
C VAL A 359 -8.85 -7.90 4.85
N GLN A 360 -8.34 -9.12 5.02
CA GLN A 360 -9.07 -10.35 4.71
C GLN A 360 -9.34 -11.11 5.99
N PHE A 361 -10.61 -11.51 6.21
CA PHE A 361 -10.98 -12.33 7.35
C PHE A 361 -10.76 -13.81 7.05
N HIS A 362 -10.44 -14.56 8.08
CA HIS A 362 -10.34 -16.03 8.09
C HIS A 362 -10.87 -16.56 9.43
N GLN A 363 -11.11 -17.85 9.52
CA GLN A 363 -11.77 -18.48 10.69
C GLN A 363 -11.05 -18.21 12.03
N SER A 364 -9.73 -18.03 12.01
CA SER A 364 -8.93 -17.75 13.21
C SER A 364 -8.73 -16.26 13.48
N TYR A 365 -9.37 -15.36 12.72
CA TYR A 365 -9.24 -13.91 12.92
C TYR A 365 -9.98 -13.49 14.18
N SER A 366 -9.34 -12.71 15.03
CA SER A 366 -9.83 -12.40 16.38
C SER A 366 -9.87 -10.90 16.67
N TYR A 367 -10.46 -10.53 17.80
CA TYR A 367 -10.42 -9.16 18.33
C TYR A 367 -8.99 -8.66 18.52
N GLU A 368 -8.12 -9.56 18.99
CA GLU A 368 -6.71 -9.27 19.22
C GLU A 368 -5.94 -8.97 17.94
N ASP A 369 -6.39 -9.49 16.80
CA ASP A 369 -5.80 -9.22 15.49
C ASP A 369 -6.37 -7.93 14.88
N PHE A 370 -7.62 -7.60 15.18
CA PHE A 370 -8.38 -6.55 14.52
C PHE A 370 -8.35 -5.22 15.25
N ILE A 371 -8.54 -5.25 16.57
CA ILE A 371 -8.64 -4.06 17.42
C ILE A 371 -7.36 -3.88 18.24
N MET A 372 -7.12 -4.75 19.20
CA MET A 372 -5.90 -4.78 20.00
C MET A 372 -5.79 -6.07 20.81
N GLY A 373 -4.57 -6.47 21.08
CA GLY A 373 -4.31 -7.66 21.90
C GLY A 373 -2.88 -7.72 22.40
N PHE A 374 -2.66 -8.52 23.43
CA PHE A 374 -1.33 -8.75 23.95
C PHE A 374 -0.53 -9.65 23.00
N ARG A 375 0.63 -9.19 22.58
CA ARG A 375 1.57 -9.95 21.76
C ARG A 375 2.79 -10.32 22.59
N PRO A 376 3.28 -11.56 22.46
CA PRO A 376 4.48 -11.98 23.19
C PRO A 376 5.71 -11.22 22.68
N THR A 377 6.46 -10.64 23.61
CA THR A 377 7.75 -9.99 23.39
C THR A 377 8.84 -10.69 24.19
N LYS A 378 10.10 -10.32 23.99
CA LYS A 378 11.22 -10.87 24.79
C LYS A 378 11.13 -10.51 26.28
N ALA A 379 10.44 -9.41 26.62
CA ALA A 379 10.29 -8.91 27.99
C ALA A 379 8.95 -9.32 28.64
N GLY A 380 8.12 -10.12 27.96
CA GLY A 380 6.78 -10.51 28.41
C GLY A 380 5.73 -10.30 27.35
N PHE A 381 4.64 -9.62 27.69
CA PHE A 381 3.57 -9.30 26.77
C PHE A 381 3.46 -7.78 26.58
N GLU A 382 3.25 -7.34 25.36
CA GLU A 382 3.01 -5.93 25.01
C GLU A 382 1.66 -5.81 24.30
N LEU A 383 0.91 -4.75 24.62
CA LEU A 383 -0.35 -4.46 23.96
C LEU A 383 -0.05 -3.89 22.56
N ALA A 384 -0.48 -4.61 21.53
CA ALA A 384 -0.35 -4.20 20.14
C ALA A 384 -1.72 -3.77 19.58
N HIS A 385 -1.74 -2.71 18.78
CA HIS A 385 -2.95 -2.23 18.11
C HIS A 385 -3.16 -2.96 16.79
N GLY A 386 -4.42 -3.31 16.50
CA GLY A 386 -4.82 -3.91 15.23
C GLY A 386 -5.12 -2.86 14.14
N PRO A 387 -5.31 -3.32 12.89
CA PRO A 387 -5.48 -2.42 11.75
C PRO A 387 -6.73 -1.54 11.84
N PHE A 388 -7.84 -2.03 12.37
CA PHE A 388 -9.05 -1.21 12.50
C PHE A 388 -8.93 -0.12 13.55
N TYR A 389 -8.24 -0.40 14.68
CA TYR A 389 -7.96 0.61 15.69
C TYR A 389 -7.12 1.73 15.11
N THR A 390 -5.99 1.40 14.46
CA THR A 390 -5.07 2.38 13.86
C THR A 390 -5.79 3.22 12.81
N PHE A 391 -6.52 2.57 11.91
CA PHE A 391 -7.28 3.25 10.86
C PHE A 391 -8.34 4.22 11.41
N CYS A 392 -9.03 3.86 12.50
CA CYS A 392 -9.96 4.78 13.16
C CYS A 392 -9.26 5.97 13.81
N LYS A 393 -8.03 5.80 14.31
CA LYS A 393 -7.23 6.92 14.84
C LYS A 393 -6.82 7.87 13.73
N ASP A 394 -6.32 7.35 12.61
CA ASP A 394 -5.96 8.16 11.44
C ASP A 394 -7.17 8.96 10.92
N ALA A 395 -8.34 8.32 10.85
CA ALA A 395 -9.58 8.98 10.47
C ALA A 395 -10.09 9.99 11.51
N GLN A 396 -9.78 9.78 12.79
CA GLN A 396 -10.13 10.73 13.87
C GLN A 396 -9.29 12.00 13.81
N ASP A 397 -8.04 11.89 13.39
CA ASP A 397 -7.12 13.01 13.22
C ASP A 397 -7.43 13.82 11.95
N ASP A 398 -8.28 13.28 11.04
CA ASP A 398 -8.65 13.88 9.76
C ASP A 398 -10.18 13.79 9.51
N LEU A 399 -10.97 14.47 10.33
CA LEU A 399 -12.43 14.39 10.32
C LEU A 399 -13.11 14.98 9.07
N GLU A 400 -12.40 15.81 8.31
CA GLU A 400 -12.90 16.48 7.11
C GLU A 400 -12.93 15.56 5.88
N ARG A 401 -12.17 14.46 5.89
CA ARG A 401 -12.02 13.54 4.77
C ARG A 401 -12.59 12.17 5.07
N ASP A 402 -13.19 11.53 4.06
CA ASP A 402 -13.79 10.19 4.17
C ASP A 402 -12.74 9.09 4.09
N TYR A 403 -12.87 8.06 4.93
CA TYR A 403 -12.01 6.90 5.08
C TYR A 403 -12.79 5.61 4.84
N PHE A 404 -12.21 4.64 4.10
CA PHE A 404 -12.90 3.42 3.69
C PHE A 404 -12.13 2.18 4.15
N PHE A 405 -12.75 1.39 5.03
CA PHE A 405 -12.21 0.14 5.52
C PHE A 405 -12.88 -1.02 4.80
N ILE A 406 -12.12 -1.80 4.02
CA ILE A 406 -12.62 -2.91 3.23
C ILE A 406 -12.29 -4.22 3.94
N ILE A 407 -13.27 -5.10 4.10
CA ILE A 407 -13.12 -6.41 4.72
C ILE A 407 -13.45 -7.48 3.68
N ASP A 408 -12.43 -8.15 3.17
CA ASP A 408 -12.62 -9.28 2.26
C ASP A 408 -12.99 -10.54 3.05
N GLU A 409 -13.82 -11.40 2.46
CA GLU A 409 -14.32 -12.63 3.07
C GLU A 409 -14.94 -12.37 4.46
N ILE A 410 -15.76 -11.33 4.58
CA ILE A 410 -16.33 -10.88 5.87
C ILE A 410 -17.11 -12.00 6.60
N ASN A 411 -17.69 -12.94 5.87
CA ASN A 411 -18.45 -14.09 6.41
C ASN A 411 -17.55 -15.24 6.92
N ARG A 412 -16.24 -15.23 6.65
CA ARG A 412 -15.30 -16.25 7.15
C ARG A 412 -14.91 -16.04 8.60
N GLY A 413 -15.10 -14.84 9.15
CA GLY A 413 -14.85 -14.52 10.54
C GLY A 413 -16.11 -14.44 11.39
N ASN A 414 -15.99 -14.72 12.69
CA ASN A 414 -17.07 -14.44 13.64
C ASN A 414 -17.07 -12.93 13.96
N LEU A 415 -17.90 -12.16 13.25
CA LEU A 415 -17.93 -10.70 13.33
C LEU A 415 -18.24 -10.17 14.73
N SER A 416 -19.15 -10.82 15.46
CA SER A 416 -19.47 -10.43 16.84
C SER A 416 -18.26 -10.59 17.77
N LYS A 417 -17.44 -11.62 17.56
CA LYS A 417 -16.20 -11.85 18.31
C LYS A 417 -15.08 -10.91 17.88
N ILE A 418 -14.95 -10.65 16.56
CA ILE A 418 -13.88 -9.80 16.00
C ILE A 418 -14.06 -8.34 16.35
N PHE A 419 -15.28 -7.81 16.23
CA PHE A 419 -15.61 -6.44 16.59
C PHE A 419 -15.79 -6.23 18.09
N GLY A 420 -16.16 -7.28 18.83
CA GLY A 420 -16.43 -7.19 20.26
C GLY A 420 -17.41 -6.06 20.59
N GLU A 421 -17.05 -5.23 21.57
CA GLU A 421 -17.82 -4.06 22.00
C GLU A 421 -17.98 -3.00 20.91
N LEU A 422 -17.06 -2.93 19.94
CA LEU A 422 -17.13 -1.97 18.82
C LEU A 422 -18.26 -2.26 17.84
N LEU A 423 -18.85 -3.46 17.90
CA LEU A 423 -19.97 -3.83 17.04
C LEU A 423 -21.15 -2.87 17.17
N MET A 424 -21.34 -2.27 18.35
CA MET A 424 -22.35 -1.23 18.56
C MET A 424 -21.93 0.09 17.89
N LEU A 425 -20.66 0.46 17.95
CA LEU A 425 -20.15 1.75 17.44
C LEU A 425 -20.09 1.83 15.92
N ILE A 426 -20.14 0.71 15.21
CA ILE A 426 -20.22 0.75 13.74
C ILE A 426 -21.61 1.08 13.22
N GLU A 427 -22.67 1.09 14.04
CA GLU A 427 -23.99 1.58 13.64
C GLU A 427 -23.91 3.07 13.25
N HIS A 428 -24.64 3.48 12.21
CA HIS A 428 -24.53 4.84 11.65
C HIS A 428 -24.87 5.96 12.64
N ASP A 429 -25.84 5.71 13.53
CA ASP A 429 -26.29 6.62 14.58
C ASP A 429 -25.40 6.61 15.84
N LYS A 430 -24.55 5.61 15.99
CA LYS A 430 -23.60 5.46 17.10
C LYS A 430 -22.18 5.93 16.78
N ARG A 431 -21.94 6.36 15.54
CA ARG A 431 -20.64 6.87 15.13
C ARG A 431 -20.25 8.12 15.92
N GLY A 432 -19.04 8.10 16.50
CA GLY A 432 -18.53 9.16 17.38
C GLY A 432 -18.90 8.99 18.85
N GLU A 433 -19.82 8.07 19.20
CA GLU A 433 -20.00 7.67 20.60
C GLU A 433 -18.73 6.99 21.13
N ARG A 434 -18.46 7.11 22.43
CA ARG A 434 -17.26 6.58 23.07
C ARG A 434 -17.59 5.43 24.00
N LEU A 435 -16.80 4.38 23.94
CA LEU A 435 -16.80 3.29 24.92
C LEU A 435 -15.38 2.97 25.38
N ARG A 436 -15.25 2.23 26.48
CA ARG A 436 -13.95 1.78 26.96
C ARG A 436 -13.56 0.47 26.29
N LEU A 437 -12.33 0.42 25.75
CA LEU A 437 -11.78 -0.80 25.17
C LEU A 437 -11.38 -1.79 26.27
N LEU A 438 -11.59 -3.06 26.00
CA LEU A 438 -11.39 -4.15 26.96
C LEU A 438 -9.95 -4.24 27.48
N TYR A 439 -8.94 -4.12 26.62
CA TYR A 439 -7.54 -4.33 26.97
C TYR A 439 -6.81 -3.08 27.45
N SER A 440 -7.09 -1.91 26.88
CA SER A 440 -6.40 -0.66 27.23
C SER A 440 -7.14 0.22 28.22
N ASN A 441 -8.42 -0.04 28.47
CA ASN A 441 -9.32 0.82 29.23
C ASN A 441 -9.43 2.26 28.67
N GLU A 442 -8.94 2.49 27.45
CA GLU A 442 -9.01 3.74 26.71
C GLU A 442 -10.45 4.02 26.25
N LEU A 443 -10.82 5.30 26.18
CA LEU A 443 -12.08 5.72 25.54
C LEU A 443 -11.86 5.80 24.02
N PHE A 444 -12.52 4.92 23.30
CA PHE A 444 -12.41 4.81 21.85
C PHE A 444 -13.76 5.08 21.16
N SER A 445 -13.71 5.62 19.96
CA SER A 445 -14.88 5.82 19.09
C SER A 445 -14.56 5.43 17.65
N VAL A 446 -15.58 5.00 16.93
CA VAL A 446 -15.50 4.87 15.46
C VAL A 446 -15.94 6.19 14.85
N PRO A 447 -15.05 6.92 14.13
CA PRO A 447 -15.34 8.23 13.58
C PRO A 447 -16.48 8.23 12.55
N LYS A 448 -17.16 9.38 12.39
CA LYS A 448 -18.28 9.56 11.46
C LYS A 448 -17.87 9.51 9.99
N ASN A 449 -16.62 9.80 9.68
CA ASN A 449 -16.02 9.77 8.35
C ASN A 449 -15.47 8.40 7.94
N VAL A 450 -15.59 7.36 8.80
CA VAL A 450 -15.20 5.99 8.47
C VAL A 450 -16.37 5.24 7.84
N TYR A 451 -16.14 4.62 6.70
CA TYR A 451 -17.06 3.73 5.99
C TYR A 451 -16.51 2.31 5.98
N ILE A 452 -17.37 1.30 6.08
CA ILE A 452 -16.98 -0.11 6.07
C ILE A 452 -17.61 -0.79 4.86
N ILE A 453 -16.81 -1.48 4.04
CA ILE A 453 -17.26 -2.27 2.90
C ILE A 453 -16.86 -3.72 3.13
N GLY A 454 -17.83 -4.60 3.38
CA GLY A 454 -17.62 -6.04 3.47
C GLY A 454 -17.82 -6.72 2.11
N LEU A 455 -17.02 -7.74 1.81
CA LEU A 455 -17.15 -8.56 0.62
C LEU A 455 -17.51 -9.99 1.03
N MET A 456 -18.50 -10.58 0.37
CA MET A 456 -18.99 -11.90 0.70
C MET A 456 -19.22 -12.74 -0.55
N ASN A 457 -18.64 -13.93 -0.58
CA ASN A 457 -18.94 -14.95 -1.58
C ASN A 457 -20.22 -15.69 -1.22
N THR A 458 -21.19 -15.73 -2.13
CA THR A 458 -22.48 -16.41 -1.91
C THR A 458 -22.41 -17.92 -2.16
N ALA A 459 -21.37 -18.41 -2.83
CA ALA A 459 -21.12 -19.82 -3.05
C ALA A 459 -20.67 -20.57 -1.78
N ASP A 460 -20.08 -19.88 -0.81
CA ASP A 460 -19.54 -20.48 0.42
C ASP A 460 -20.65 -20.85 1.42
N ARG A 461 -21.32 -21.98 1.21
CA ARG A 461 -22.42 -22.46 2.07
C ARG A 461 -22.00 -22.96 3.45
N SER A 462 -20.74 -23.36 3.59
CA SER A 462 -20.18 -23.90 4.86
C SER A 462 -19.88 -22.82 5.91
N LEU A 463 -19.98 -21.55 5.54
CA LEU A 463 -19.65 -20.44 6.40
C LEU A 463 -20.89 -19.89 7.12
N ALA A 464 -20.67 -19.37 8.33
CA ALA A 464 -21.74 -18.88 9.19
C ALA A 464 -22.63 -17.88 8.45
N MET A 465 -23.94 -18.13 8.48
CA MET A 465 -24.91 -17.10 8.08
C MET A 465 -24.64 -15.85 8.91
N ILE A 466 -24.54 -14.71 8.24
CA ILE A 466 -24.36 -13.43 8.95
C ILE A 466 -25.49 -13.29 9.97
N ASP A 467 -25.10 -13.12 11.24
CA ASP A 467 -25.99 -12.96 12.37
C ASP A 467 -27.02 -11.82 12.11
N TYR A 468 -28.25 -12.01 12.56
CA TYR A 468 -29.31 -11.00 12.46
C TYR A 468 -28.90 -9.65 13.05
N ALA A 469 -28.05 -9.64 14.09
CA ALA A 469 -27.49 -8.43 14.67
C ALA A 469 -26.68 -7.60 13.67
N LEU A 470 -26.00 -8.26 12.73
CA LEU A 470 -25.20 -7.62 11.68
C LEU A 470 -26.05 -7.17 10.49
N ARG A 471 -27.12 -7.90 10.18
CA ARG A 471 -28.01 -7.55 9.06
C ARG A 471 -28.60 -6.16 9.18
N ARG A 472 -28.88 -5.67 10.38
CA ARG A 472 -29.40 -4.31 10.59
C ARG A 472 -28.35 -3.22 10.48
N ARG A 473 -27.04 -3.60 10.66
CA ARG A 473 -25.90 -2.65 10.65
C ARG A 473 -25.33 -2.40 9.28
N PHE A 474 -25.57 -3.33 8.35
CA PHE A 474 -25.06 -3.23 6.98
C PHE A 474 -26.20 -3.14 5.98
N ALA A 475 -26.00 -2.36 4.92
CA ALA A 475 -26.77 -2.52 3.69
C ALA A 475 -26.18 -3.68 2.89
N PHE A 476 -27.04 -4.43 2.18
CA PHE A 476 -26.60 -5.54 1.34
C PHE A 476 -26.88 -5.19 -0.11
N TYR A 477 -25.89 -5.36 -0.96
CA TYR A 477 -25.99 -5.17 -2.39
C TYR A 477 -25.48 -6.40 -3.12
N GLU A 478 -26.31 -6.98 -3.98
CA GLU A 478 -25.97 -8.15 -4.78
C GLU A 478 -25.32 -7.72 -6.10
N MET A 479 -24.08 -8.15 -6.32
CA MET A 479 -23.37 -8.00 -7.59
C MET A 479 -23.64 -9.22 -8.47
N LYS A 480 -24.19 -8.99 -9.65
CA LYS A 480 -24.48 -10.04 -10.64
C LYS A 480 -23.38 -10.11 -11.71
N PRO A 481 -23.24 -11.26 -12.41
CA PRO A 481 -22.41 -11.34 -13.61
C PRO A 481 -22.84 -10.25 -14.62
N ALA A 482 -21.88 -9.50 -15.15
CA ALA A 482 -22.14 -8.34 -15.99
C ALA A 482 -22.00 -8.61 -17.50
N PHE A 483 -22.30 -9.83 -17.94
CA PHE A 483 -22.16 -10.25 -19.35
C PHE A 483 -22.98 -9.41 -20.35
N ASP A 484 -24.09 -8.81 -19.90
CA ASP A 484 -24.96 -7.97 -20.73
C ASP A 484 -24.58 -6.48 -20.68
N SER A 485 -23.57 -6.11 -19.88
CA SER A 485 -23.08 -4.75 -19.83
C SER A 485 -22.42 -4.38 -21.17
N SER A 486 -22.83 -3.27 -21.75
CA SER A 486 -22.25 -2.75 -23.00
C SER A 486 -20.72 -2.56 -22.93
N ARG A 487 -20.21 -2.24 -21.74
CA ARG A 487 -18.77 -2.05 -21.50
C ARG A 487 -18.01 -3.38 -21.42
N PHE A 488 -18.61 -4.39 -20.80
CA PHE A 488 -18.02 -5.72 -20.82
C PHE A 488 -17.94 -6.24 -22.26
N GLN A 489 -19.01 -6.05 -23.05
CA GLN A 489 -19.02 -6.45 -24.45
C GLN A 489 -17.96 -5.70 -25.27
N ALA A 490 -17.84 -4.39 -25.08
CA ALA A 490 -16.80 -3.60 -25.73
C ALA A 490 -15.38 -4.10 -25.37
N LYS A 491 -15.13 -4.45 -24.09
CA LYS A 491 -13.85 -5.02 -23.67
C LYS A 491 -13.55 -6.36 -24.35
N ILE A 492 -14.55 -7.21 -24.52
CA ILE A 492 -14.38 -8.50 -25.24
C ILE A 492 -14.12 -8.27 -26.74
N GLU A 493 -14.72 -7.25 -27.36
CA GLU A 493 -14.49 -6.90 -28.76
C GLU A 493 -13.04 -6.46 -29.03
N GLU A 494 -12.34 -5.91 -28.03
CA GLU A 494 -10.92 -5.55 -28.12
C GLU A 494 -9.99 -6.79 -28.17
N HIS A 495 -10.49 -7.98 -27.80
CA HIS A 495 -9.67 -9.20 -27.75
C HIS A 495 -9.38 -9.77 -29.15
N SER A 496 -8.17 -10.24 -29.40
CA SER A 496 -7.77 -10.82 -30.68
C SER A 496 -8.65 -11.99 -31.16
N ASN A 497 -9.19 -12.77 -30.20
CA ASN A 497 -10.07 -13.92 -30.40
C ASN A 497 -11.54 -13.63 -30.06
N HIS A 498 -11.98 -12.36 -30.21
CA HIS A 498 -13.30 -11.88 -29.73
C HIS A 498 -14.49 -12.74 -30.16
N VAL A 499 -14.50 -13.30 -31.38
CA VAL A 499 -15.60 -14.15 -31.87
C VAL A 499 -15.78 -15.40 -31.03
N LYS A 500 -14.65 -16.10 -30.71
CA LYS A 500 -14.69 -17.27 -29.84
C LYS A 500 -15.03 -16.93 -28.41
N PHE A 501 -14.56 -15.78 -27.91
CA PHE A 501 -14.97 -15.29 -26.59
C PHE A 501 -16.47 -15.00 -26.50
N ILE A 502 -17.04 -14.33 -27.49
CA ILE A 502 -18.50 -14.08 -27.56
C ILE A 502 -19.27 -15.39 -27.52
N THR A 503 -18.87 -16.39 -28.34
CA THR A 503 -19.50 -17.70 -28.34
C THR A 503 -19.38 -18.40 -26.99
N LEU A 504 -18.20 -18.35 -26.35
CA LEU A 504 -18.00 -18.90 -25.01
C LEU A 504 -18.89 -18.22 -23.96
N ILE A 505 -18.99 -16.90 -23.98
CA ILE A 505 -19.83 -16.13 -23.06
C ILE A 505 -21.31 -16.52 -23.19
N GLU A 506 -21.81 -16.72 -24.42
CA GLU A 506 -23.19 -17.21 -24.60
C GLU A 506 -23.37 -18.62 -23.98
N ARG A 507 -22.38 -19.52 -24.12
CA ARG A 507 -22.42 -20.84 -23.46
C ARG A 507 -22.39 -20.71 -21.93
N VAL A 508 -21.63 -19.75 -21.40
CA VAL A 508 -21.54 -19.49 -19.96
C VAL A 508 -22.85 -18.86 -19.44
N LYS A 509 -23.53 -18.02 -20.21
CA LYS A 509 -24.87 -17.54 -19.83
C LYS A 509 -25.86 -18.70 -19.73
N GLU A 510 -25.88 -19.62 -20.69
CA GLU A 510 -26.73 -20.82 -20.64
C GLU A 510 -26.33 -21.71 -19.42
N LEU A 511 -25.05 -21.86 -19.13
CA LEU A 511 -24.53 -22.54 -17.95
C LEU A 511 -25.04 -21.89 -16.66
N ASN A 512 -24.96 -20.56 -16.57
CA ASN A 512 -25.45 -19.81 -15.42
C ASN A 512 -26.96 -19.94 -15.21
N GLU A 513 -27.74 -20.08 -16.28
CA GLU A 513 -29.18 -20.41 -16.15
C GLU A 513 -29.39 -21.83 -15.61
N ALA A 514 -28.58 -22.80 -16.04
CA ALA A 514 -28.65 -24.15 -15.51
C ALA A 514 -28.26 -24.18 -14.03
N ILE A 515 -27.17 -23.48 -13.65
CA ILE A 515 -26.75 -23.36 -12.25
C ILE A 515 -27.84 -22.69 -11.40
N SER A 516 -28.47 -21.62 -11.88
CA SER A 516 -29.54 -20.93 -11.15
C SER A 516 -30.77 -21.82 -10.88
N LYS A 517 -31.09 -22.70 -11.80
CA LYS A 517 -32.25 -23.65 -11.71
C LYS A 517 -31.91 -24.91 -10.94
N ASP A 518 -30.66 -25.14 -10.63
CA ASP A 518 -30.21 -26.31 -9.89
C ASP A 518 -30.58 -26.18 -8.41
N GLU A 519 -31.31 -27.15 -7.86
CA GLU A 519 -31.80 -27.16 -6.47
C GLU A 519 -30.64 -27.17 -5.46
N SER A 520 -29.50 -27.75 -5.86
CA SER A 520 -28.32 -27.85 -5.03
C SER A 520 -27.43 -26.61 -5.07
N LEU A 521 -27.49 -25.76 -6.09
CA LEU A 521 -26.60 -24.60 -6.32
C LEU A 521 -27.33 -23.27 -6.14
N GLY A 522 -28.10 -22.84 -7.13
CA GLY A 522 -28.81 -21.56 -7.15
C GLY A 522 -27.91 -20.38 -7.60
N ASP A 523 -28.44 -19.15 -7.54
CA ASP A 523 -27.83 -17.92 -8.07
C ASP A 523 -26.46 -17.59 -7.51
N GLY A 524 -26.18 -18.03 -6.30
CA GLY A 524 -24.91 -17.79 -5.63
C GLY A 524 -23.69 -18.47 -6.24
N PHE A 525 -23.90 -19.45 -7.11
CA PHE A 525 -22.86 -20.26 -7.75
C PHE A 525 -22.62 -19.90 -9.22
N ARG A 526 -23.31 -18.88 -9.75
CA ARG A 526 -23.10 -18.41 -11.13
C ARG A 526 -21.63 -18.10 -11.40
N ILE A 527 -21.18 -18.35 -12.60
CA ILE A 527 -19.85 -17.96 -13.06
C ILE A 527 -19.84 -16.47 -13.31
N GLY A 528 -18.89 -15.75 -12.71
CA GLY A 528 -18.73 -14.32 -12.89
C GLY A 528 -18.04 -13.94 -14.19
N HIS A 529 -18.10 -12.67 -14.55
CA HIS A 529 -17.52 -12.13 -15.79
C HIS A 529 -16.02 -11.90 -15.71
N SER A 530 -15.41 -11.84 -14.51
CA SER A 530 -13.98 -11.55 -14.36
C SER A 530 -13.06 -12.65 -14.89
N TYR A 531 -13.53 -13.88 -15.00
CA TYR A 531 -12.80 -14.98 -15.65
C TYR A 531 -12.52 -14.71 -17.14
N PHE A 532 -13.24 -13.77 -17.76
CA PHE A 532 -13.12 -13.40 -19.17
C PHE A 532 -12.50 -12.02 -19.37
N CYS A 533 -11.97 -11.42 -18.30
CA CYS A 533 -11.28 -10.11 -18.34
C CYS A 533 -9.76 -10.23 -18.33
N THR A 534 -9.24 -11.38 -18.69
CA THR A 534 -7.82 -11.72 -18.75
C THR A 534 -7.32 -11.76 -20.18
N ASP A 535 -6.01 -11.67 -20.37
CA ASP A 535 -5.36 -11.87 -21.68
C ASP A 535 -5.04 -13.36 -21.96
N ASP A 536 -5.50 -14.28 -21.09
CA ASP A 536 -5.27 -15.71 -21.20
C ASP A 536 -5.99 -16.31 -22.41
N GLU A 537 -5.44 -17.42 -22.92
CA GLU A 537 -6.07 -18.17 -23.99
C GLU A 537 -7.41 -18.78 -23.54
N ILE A 538 -8.40 -18.76 -24.41
CA ILE A 538 -9.75 -19.32 -24.15
C ILE A 538 -9.68 -20.75 -23.59
N THR A 539 -8.74 -21.54 -24.13
CA THR A 539 -8.51 -22.92 -23.71
C THR A 539 -8.13 -23.02 -22.24
N ASP A 540 -7.31 -22.08 -21.77
CA ASP A 540 -6.83 -22.06 -20.40
C ASP A 540 -7.93 -21.61 -19.44
N VAL A 541 -8.70 -20.59 -19.80
CA VAL A 541 -9.89 -20.16 -19.03
C VAL A 541 -10.87 -21.32 -18.86
N ILE A 542 -11.16 -22.07 -19.92
CA ILE A 542 -12.07 -23.23 -19.85
C ILE A 542 -11.47 -24.32 -18.95
N ASN A 543 -10.24 -24.77 -19.25
CA ASN A 543 -9.67 -25.98 -18.64
C ASN A 543 -9.21 -25.78 -17.19
N PHE A 544 -8.69 -24.61 -16.86
CA PHE A 544 -8.03 -24.37 -15.57
C PHE A 544 -8.88 -23.51 -14.62
N GLU A 545 -9.89 -22.79 -15.13
CA GLU A 545 -10.74 -21.95 -14.28
C GLU A 545 -12.18 -22.47 -14.22
N ILE A 546 -12.86 -22.65 -15.36
CA ILE A 546 -14.28 -22.99 -15.38
C ILE A 546 -14.55 -24.46 -15.08
N LEU A 547 -13.86 -25.39 -15.78
CA LEU A 547 -14.10 -26.83 -15.58
C LEU A 547 -13.76 -27.34 -14.18
N PRO A 548 -12.73 -26.86 -13.48
CA PRO A 548 -12.49 -27.21 -12.09
C PRO A 548 -13.67 -26.80 -11.17
N LEU A 549 -14.24 -25.60 -11.36
CA LEU A 549 -15.40 -25.15 -10.63
C LEU A 549 -16.62 -26.05 -10.86
N LEU A 550 -16.88 -26.44 -12.10
CA LEU A 550 -18.00 -27.35 -12.42
C LEU A 550 -17.83 -28.73 -11.80
N LYS A 551 -16.59 -29.24 -11.73
CA LYS A 551 -16.28 -30.51 -11.05
C LYS A 551 -16.52 -30.43 -9.55
N GLU A 552 -16.32 -29.27 -8.94
CA GLU A 552 -16.63 -29.02 -7.53
C GLU A 552 -18.14 -28.88 -7.31
N TYR A 553 -18.83 -28.15 -8.17
CA TYR A 553 -20.26 -27.89 -8.07
C TYR A 553 -21.10 -29.17 -8.22
N TRP A 554 -20.75 -30.04 -9.16
CA TRP A 554 -21.46 -31.26 -9.50
C TRP A 554 -20.59 -32.52 -9.31
N PHE A 555 -19.82 -32.57 -8.20
CA PHE A 555 -18.83 -33.62 -7.94
C PHE A 555 -19.39 -35.06 -8.07
N ASP A 556 -20.67 -35.27 -7.83
CA ASP A 556 -21.40 -36.53 -7.90
C ASP A 556 -22.28 -36.66 -9.16
N GLU A 557 -22.39 -35.64 -10.00
CA GLU A 557 -23.23 -35.61 -11.22
C GLU A 557 -22.36 -35.61 -12.51
N LYS A 558 -21.71 -36.72 -12.77
CA LYS A 558 -20.75 -36.85 -13.88
C LYS A 558 -21.37 -36.52 -15.25
N ASP A 559 -22.63 -36.89 -15.50
CA ASP A 559 -23.30 -36.63 -16.77
C ASP A 559 -23.46 -35.12 -17.04
N LYS A 560 -23.73 -34.33 -16.01
CA LYS A 560 -23.79 -32.86 -16.11
C LYS A 560 -22.40 -32.27 -16.43
N ILE A 561 -21.37 -32.78 -15.75
CA ILE A 561 -19.98 -32.33 -15.99
C ILE A 561 -19.57 -32.65 -17.44
N GLU A 562 -19.81 -33.86 -17.91
CA GLU A 562 -19.47 -34.27 -19.29
C GLU A 562 -20.22 -33.42 -20.32
N HIS A 563 -21.53 -33.22 -20.10
CA HIS A 563 -22.34 -32.37 -20.97
C HIS A 563 -21.76 -30.95 -21.12
N TRP A 564 -21.50 -30.27 -20.00
CA TRP A 564 -20.99 -28.91 -20.03
C TRP A 564 -19.54 -28.83 -20.48
N THR A 565 -18.69 -29.84 -20.17
CA THR A 565 -17.33 -29.93 -20.69
C THR A 565 -17.34 -29.98 -22.22
N LYS A 566 -18.17 -30.86 -22.80
CA LYS A 566 -18.29 -30.96 -24.26
C LYS A 566 -18.80 -29.67 -24.89
N LYS A 567 -19.77 -29.00 -24.26
CA LYS A 567 -20.40 -27.78 -24.75
C LYS A 567 -19.45 -26.59 -24.72
N LEU A 568 -18.63 -26.45 -23.65
CA LEU A 568 -17.66 -25.37 -23.52
C LEU A 568 -16.44 -25.58 -24.42
N LEU A 569 -15.88 -26.79 -24.45
CA LEU A 569 -14.75 -27.12 -25.34
C LEU A 569 -15.14 -27.13 -26.82
N GLY A 570 -16.42 -27.31 -27.15
CA GLY A 570 -16.93 -27.22 -28.51
C GLY A 570 -16.63 -25.87 -29.19
N VAL A 571 -16.58 -24.80 -28.41
CA VAL A 571 -16.23 -23.44 -28.91
C VAL A 571 -14.83 -23.38 -29.52
N LEU A 572 -13.92 -24.25 -29.12
CA LEU A 572 -12.56 -24.27 -29.65
C LEU A 572 -12.52 -24.83 -31.08
N ASN A 573 -13.51 -25.65 -31.47
CA ASN A 573 -13.60 -26.31 -32.76
C ASN A 573 -14.42 -25.52 -33.80
N ASP A 574 -15.22 -24.56 -33.33
CA ASP A 574 -15.96 -23.59 -34.14
C ASP A 574 -15.04 -22.39 -34.50
#